data_e602ba439b5dcfcf888121993e2536ca
#
_entry.id   e602ba439b5dcfcf888121993e2536ca
#
_cell.length_a   1.000
_cell.length_b   1.000
_cell.length_c   1.000
_cell.angle_alpha   90.00
_cell.angle_beta   90.00
_cell.angle_gamma   90.00
#
_symmetry.space_group_name_H-M   'P 1'
#
loop_
_entity.id
_entity.type
_entity.pdbx_description
1 polymer ?
#
loop_
_entity_poly.entity_id
_entity_poly.type
_entity_poly.pdbx_seq_one_letter_code
_entity_poly.pdbx_strand_id
1 'polypeptide(L)'
;MNADLIRNVTEEEVKEAVFSISGSKAPGPDGFTGAFYHKYWEDIKDTILQEVQNFFEKGIFDKTMNHTNLCLIPKPKNPRHESDYRTIALCNVSYKIISKILVTRLKKHLANIISEEQAAFILGRVITDNVIIAHEITHALKVKKRCSNSFMAIKTDITKAYDRLEWDFLQAAMFKFGFDYRWIKWIMTFVRTPTFSVNINGAPHGFIQPERGIRQGDPLSPYLFILCAEILSHMMKKAEAQGLIKGIKISNKSPPVSHLLFADDSLFFFQANMKSCLAIKDILTQYERASGQMVNTRKSALHFGKRVHETMKTNIRRTLQIHNEGGCNKYLGLPEQFGRKKIELFQHIVKKVREKTKGWRNKFISQGGNEVLLKAIALAMPVYTMNCYKLPKNTCEEIERIIAQYWWSFTQYGSSMHWVAWDRMKFSKKEGGLGFRDITKFNDALLAKQAWRIFQSPECLMACVLRG
;
A
#
# COMPACT_ATOMS: atom_id res chain seq x y z
N MET A 1 9.35 -14.56 20.45
CA MET A 1 8.12 -13.91 19.96
C MET A 1 7.10 -13.73 21.08
N ASN A 2 6.42 -14.79 21.55
CA ASN A 2 5.29 -14.63 22.49
C ASN A 2 5.67 -13.91 23.78
N ALA A 3 6.82 -14.22 24.42
CA ALA A 3 7.27 -13.52 25.62
C ALA A 3 7.41 -11.99 25.41
N ASP A 4 7.87 -11.53 24.23
CA ASP A 4 7.96 -10.10 23.91
C ASP A 4 6.57 -9.48 23.65
N LEU A 5 5.67 -10.22 23.00
CA LEU A 5 4.32 -9.74 22.68
C LEU A 5 3.46 -9.52 23.95
N ILE A 6 3.57 -10.41 24.94
CA ILE A 6 2.73 -10.41 26.15
C ILE A 6 3.39 -9.81 27.39
N ARG A 7 4.58 -9.22 27.26
CA ARG A 7 5.29 -8.58 28.37
C ARG A 7 4.50 -7.40 28.96
N ASN A 8 4.80 -7.06 30.20
CA ASN A 8 4.18 -5.89 30.82
C ASN A 8 4.49 -4.61 30.06
N VAL A 9 3.56 -3.66 30.12
CA VAL A 9 3.70 -2.36 29.45
C VAL A 9 4.53 -1.42 30.33
N THR A 10 5.47 -0.72 29.71
CA THR A 10 6.28 0.31 30.38
C THR A 10 5.78 1.70 30.05
N GLU A 11 6.14 2.69 30.91
CA GLU A 11 5.79 4.10 30.68
C GLU A 11 6.38 4.62 29.35
N GLU A 12 7.63 4.24 29.04
CA GLU A 12 8.30 4.63 27.81
C GLU A 12 7.53 4.14 26.57
N GLU A 13 7.03 2.90 26.61
CA GLU A 13 6.25 2.33 25.51
C GLU A 13 4.91 3.07 25.29
N VAL A 14 4.25 3.49 26.37
CA VAL A 14 3.05 4.33 26.30
C VAL A 14 3.38 5.71 25.76
N LYS A 15 4.44 6.35 26.25
CA LYS A 15 4.91 7.66 25.78
C LYS A 15 5.25 7.62 24.28
N GLU A 16 6.01 6.65 23.83
CA GLU A 16 6.33 6.48 22.42
C GLU A 16 5.06 6.30 21.55
N ALA A 17 4.10 5.53 22.03
CA ALA A 17 2.82 5.34 21.34
C ALA A 17 2.06 6.65 21.20
N VAL A 18 1.93 7.44 22.27
CA VAL A 18 1.28 8.75 22.29
C VAL A 18 1.94 9.70 21.28
N PHE A 19 3.25 9.91 21.38
CA PHE A 19 3.97 10.83 20.51
C PHE A 19 4.09 10.37 19.06
N SER A 20 3.87 9.07 18.78
CA SER A 20 3.78 8.55 17.39
C SER A 20 2.46 8.88 16.68
N ILE A 21 1.44 9.31 17.42
CA ILE A 21 0.14 9.71 16.86
C ILE A 21 0.25 11.18 16.41
N SER A 22 -0.04 11.45 15.14
CA SER A 22 0.01 12.82 14.62
C SER A 22 -1.02 13.72 15.31
N GLY A 23 -0.56 14.85 15.85
CA GLY A 23 -1.40 15.84 16.52
C GLY A 23 -2.47 16.50 15.64
N SER A 24 -2.24 16.55 14.33
CA SER A 24 -3.12 17.23 13.36
C SER A 24 -4.23 16.35 12.77
N LYS A 25 -4.30 15.06 13.15
CA LYS A 25 -5.36 14.16 12.67
C LYS A 25 -6.67 14.38 13.40
N ALA A 26 -7.78 14.08 12.68
CA ALA A 26 -9.12 14.16 13.22
C ALA A 26 -9.27 13.30 14.50
N PRO A 27 -9.98 13.82 15.52
CA PRO A 27 -10.27 13.11 16.77
C PRO A 27 -11.29 11.99 16.54
N GLY A 28 -11.46 11.16 17.57
CA GLY A 28 -12.56 10.21 17.69
C GLY A 28 -13.84 10.87 18.21
N PRO A 29 -14.82 10.05 18.66
CA PRO A 29 -16.06 10.53 19.26
C PRO A 29 -15.89 11.42 20.51
N ASP A 30 -14.80 11.23 21.27
CA ASP A 30 -14.45 12.01 22.46
C ASP A 30 -13.98 13.44 22.17
N GLY A 31 -13.67 13.76 20.90
CA GLY A 31 -13.21 15.07 20.47
C GLY A 31 -11.74 15.38 20.79
N PHE A 32 -11.01 14.53 21.50
CA PHE A 32 -9.61 14.76 21.83
C PHE A 32 -8.67 14.38 20.68
N THR A 33 -7.82 15.34 20.30
CA THR A 33 -6.81 15.12 19.23
C THR A 33 -5.48 14.64 19.81
N GLY A 34 -4.58 14.10 18.96
CA GLY A 34 -3.22 13.78 19.38
C GLY A 34 -2.46 14.99 19.94
N ALA A 35 -2.76 16.22 19.47
CA ALA A 35 -2.15 17.45 19.99
C ALA A 35 -2.49 17.71 21.47
N PHE A 36 -3.71 17.36 21.90
CA PHE A 36 -4.08 17.43 23.31
C PHE A 36 -3.20 16.51 24.17
N TYR A 37 -3.05 15.26 23.79
CA TYR A 37 -2.23 14.28 24.51
C TYR A 37 -0.74 14.67 24.53
N HIS A 38 -0.23 15.27 23.47
CA HIS A 38 1.16 15.76 23.44
C HIS A 38 1.36 16.95 24.39
N LYS A 39 0.43 17.91 24.38
CA LYS A 39 0.55 19.16 25.16
C LYS A 39 0.41 18.92 26.65
N TYR A 40 -0.53 18.07 27.05
CA TYR A 40 -0.87 17.83 28.46
C TYR A 40 -0.32 16.50 28.98
N TRP A 41 0.74 15.95 28.33
CA TRP A 41 1.29 14.63 28.69
C TRP A 41 1.65 14.54 30.16
N GLU A 42 2.34 15.50 30.72
CA GLU A 42 2.79 15.48 32.12
C GLU A 42 1.61 15.49 33.11
N ASP A 43 0.48 16.07 32.72
CA ASP A 43 -0.72 16.15 33.57
C ASP A 43 -1.58 14.88 33.52
N ILE A 44 -1.57 14.16 32.39
CA ILE A 44 -2.48 13.04 32.15
C ILE A 44 -1.78 11.68 32.06
N LYS A 45 -0.46 11.62 32.08
CA LYS A 45 0.32 10.40 31.88
C LYS A 45 -0.06 9.25 32.82
N ASP A 46 -0.26 9.53 34.10
CA ASP A 46 -0.59 8.51 35.10
C ASP A 46 -1.96 7.87 34.82
N THR A 47 -2.95 8.69 34.44
CA THR A 47 -4.29 8.22 34.06
C THR A 47 -4.21 7.34 32.82
N ILE A 48 -3.47 7.76 31.78
CA ILE A 48 -3.30 6.98 30.55
C ILE A 48 -2.55 5.70 30.82
N LEU A 49 -1.49 5.75 31.62
CA LEU A 49 -0.71 4.56 31.98
C LEU A 49 -1.59 3.53 32.70
N GLN A 50 -2.38 3.97 33.67
CA GLN A 50 -3.32 3.12 34.39
C GLN A 50 -4.37 2.50 33.46
N GLU A 51 -4.94 3.28 32.53
CA GLU A 51 -5.92 2.83 31.56
C GLU A 51 -5.32 1.75 30.62
N VAL A 52 -4.12 1.99 30.13
CA VAL A 52 -3.38 1.05 29.26
C VAL A 52 -3.04 -0.22 30.02
N GLN A 53 -2.50 -0.12 31.24
CA GLN A 53 -2.17 -1.29 32.08
C GLN A 53 -3.41 -2.13 32.39
N ASN A 54 -4.53 -1.48 32.77
CA ASN A 54 -5.80 -2.17 32.99
C ASN A 54 -6.25 -2.99 31.76
N PHE A 55 -6.07 -2.45 30.55
CA PHE A 55 -6.37 -3.22 29.34
C PHE A 55 -5.49 -4.45 29.20
N PHE A 56 -4.16 -4.32 29.36
CA PHE A 56 -3.25 -5.45 29.20
C PHE A 56 -3.40 -6.51 30.30
N GLU A 57 -3.88 -6.14 31.47
CA GLU A 57 -4.20 -7.08 32.56
C GLU A 57 -5.53 -7.82 32.33
N LYS A 58 -6.61 -7.05 32.09
CA LYS A 58 -7.98 -7.58 32.00
C LYS A 58 -8.38 -8.02 30.59
N GLY A 59 -7.78 -7.43 29.58
CA GLY A 59 -8.13 -7.65 28.16
C GLY A 59 -9.49 -7.10 27.77
N ILE A 60 -9.97 -6.02 28.45
CA ILE A 60 -11.30 -5.44 28.26
C ILE A 60 -11.15 -3.94 28.10
N PHE A 61 -11.92 -3.36 27.18
CA PHE A 61 -12.09 -1.90 27.03
C PHE A 61 -13.30 -1.42 27.82
N ASP A 62 -13.26 -0.16 28.23
CA ASP A 62 -14.48 0.59 28.48
C ASP A 62 -15.29 0.68 27.17
N LYS A 63 -16.63 0.50 27.29
CA LYS A 63 -17.52 0.45 26.10
C LYS A 63 -17.42 1.72 25.25
N THR A 64 -17.20 2.87 25.87
CA THR A 64 -17.12 4.17 25.21
C THR A 64 -15.80 4.34 24.45
N MET A 65 -14.70 3.75 24.92
CA MET A 65 -13.38 3.85 24.30
C MET A 65 -13.37 3.28 22.89
N ASN A 66 -14.08 2.18 22.64
CA ASN A 66 -14.09 1.48 21.35
C ASN A 66 -15.21 1.92 20.41
N HIS A 67 -16.05 2.90 20.83
CA HIS A 67 -16.99 3.55 19.92
C HIS A 67 -16.26 4.39 18.88
N THR A 68 -16.74 4.39 17.63
CA THR A 68 -16.00 4.97 16.49
C THR A 68 -16.96 5.66 15.54
N ASN A 69 -16.64 6.88 15.12
CA ASN A 69 -17.36 7.58 14.09
C ASN A 69 -16.81 7.19 12.69
N LEU A 70 -17.69 6.82 11.78
CA LEU A 70 -17.35 6.55 10.38
C LEU A 70 -17.53 7.83 9.55
N CYS A 71 -16.44 8.27 8.93
CA CYS A 71 -16.45 9.36 7.96
C CYS A 71 -16.51 8.80 6.54
N LEU A 72 -17.42 9.33 5.72
CA LEU A 72 -17.62 8.91 4.34
C LEU A 72 -16.81 9.79 3.38
N ILE A 73 -15.75 9.24 2.77
CA ILE A 73 -14.90 9.95 1.82
C ILE A 73 -15.25 9.51 0.40
N PRO A 74 -15.65 10.43 -0.52
CA PRO A 74 -15.99 10.07 -1.88
C PRO A 74 -14.75 9.58 -2.67
N LYS A 75 -14.89 8.48 -3.39
CA LYS A 75 -13.87 7.95 -4.31
C LYS A 75 -13.87 8.71 -5.63
N PRO A 76 -15.01 8.89 -6.34
CA PRO A 76 -15.10 9.74 -7.53
C PRO A 76 -15.45 11.19 -7.17
N LYS A 77 -15.29 12.10 -8.15
CA LYS A 77 -15.69 13.51 -7.98
C LYS A 77 -17.20 13.69 -7.75
N ASN A 78 -18.02 12.85 -8.36
CA ASN A 78 -19.48 12.90 -8.25
C ASN A 78 -20.00 11.51 -7.80
N PRO A 79 -20.03 11.24 -6.49
CA PRO A 79 -20.55 9.97 -5.97
C PRO A 79 -22.06 9.91 -6.13
N ARG A 80 -22.59 8.75 -6.56
CA ARG A 80 -24.03 8.51 -6.78
C ARG A 80 -24.56 7.37 -5.91
N HIS A 81 -23.68 6.45 -5.52
CA HIS A 81 -24.04 5.26 -4.76
C HIS A 81 -23.22 5.20 -3.47
N GLU A 82 -23.70 4.52 -2.45
CA GLU A 82 -22.96 4.24 -1.20
C GLU A 82 -21.62 3.53 -1.44
N SER A 83 -21.55 2.66 -2.46
CA SER A 83 -20.30 2.00 -2.89
C SER A 83 -19.22 2.98 -3.39
N ASP A 84 -19.60 4.22 -3.73
CA ASP A 84 -18.69 5.26 -4.18
C ASP A 84 -17.95 5.94 -3.02
N TYR A 85 -18.31 5.63 -1.79
CA TYR A 85 -17.64 6.16 -0.60
C TYR A 85 -16.67 5.14 -0.01
N ARG A 86 -15.62 5.67 0.62
CA ARG A 86 -14.71 4.93 1.48
C ARG A 86 -15.02 5.31 2.93
N THR A 87 -15.31 4.33 3.76
CA THR A 87 -15.52 4.52 5.19
C THR A 87 -14.18 4.63 5.91
N ILE A 88 -13.94 5.74 6.59
CA ILE A 88 -12.75 5.93 7.43
C ILE A 88 -13.19 5.99 8.88
N ALA A 89 -12.60 5.13 9.71
CA ALA A 89 -12.89 5.02 11.13
C ALA A 89 -12.13 6.10 11.92
N LEU A 90 -12.85 6.96 12.61
CA LEU A 90 -12.33 7.98 13.52
C LEU A 90 -12.39 7.42 14.94
N CYS A 91 -11.34 6.69 15.34
CA CYS A 91 -11.22 6.11 16.68
C CYS A 91 -10.68 7.13 17.68
N ASN A 92 -11.01 6.97 18.95
CA ASN A 92 -10.46 7.75 20.07
C ASN A 92 -8.92 7.60 20.14
N VAL A 93 -8.25 8.62 20.65
CA VAL A 93 -6.77 8.59 20.76
C VAL A 93 -6.35 7.59 21.83
N SER A 94 -7.05 7.49 22.97
CA SER A 94 -6.82 6.48 24.02
C SER A 94 -6.82 5.06 23.43
N TYR A 95 -7.81 4.71 22.61
CA TYR A 95 -7.84 3.48 21.86
C TYR A 95 -6.61 3.31 20.95
N LYS A 96 -6.25 4.36 20.19
CA LYS A 96 -5.11 4.31 19.26
C LYS A 96 -3.77 4.10 19.98
N ILE A 97 -3.62 4.57 21.22
CA ILE A 97 -2.41 4.36 22.03
C ILE A 97 -2.19 2.86 22.24
N ILE A 98 -3.21 2.13 22.71
CA ILE A 98 -3.11 0.69 22.95
C ILE A 98 -2.88 -0.06 21.62
N SER A 99 -3.63 0.30 20.55
CA SER A 99 -3.45 -0.25 19.22
C SER A 99 -2.01 -0.06 18.70
N LYS A 100 -1.39 1.10 18.95
CA LYS A 100 0.01 1.40 18.58
C LYS A 100 1.02 0.56 19.34
N ILE A 101 0.82 0.33 20.64
CA ILE A 101 1.67 -0.55 21.44
C ILE A 101 1.66 -1.97 20.84
N LEU A 102 0.46 -2.51 20.59
CA LEU A 102 0.32 -3.83 19.95
C LEU A 102 1.02 -3.89 18.60
N VAL A 103 0.85 -2.86 17.77
CA VAL A 103 1.51 -2.76 16.46
C VAL A 103 3.03 -2.71 16.60
N THR A 104 3.57 -1.94 17.54
CA THR A 104 5.02 -1.79 17.73
C THR A 104 5.65 -3.12 18.14
N ARG A 105 4.98 -3.89 19.02
CA ARG A 105 5.40 -5.24 19.40
C ARG A 105 5.34 -6.21 18.23
N LEU A 106 4.19 -6.24 17.51
CA LEU A 106 3.97 -7.17 16.39
C LEU A 106 4.96 -6.96 15.23
N LYS A 107 5.25 -5.72 14.88
CA LYS A 107 6.15 -5.38 13.77
C LYS A 107 7.52 -6.05 13.82
N LYS A 108 8.07 -6.24 15.00
CA LYS A 108 9.40 -6.85 15.21
C LYS A 108 9.44 -8.31 14.73
N HIS A 109 8.31 -8.99 14.73
CA HIS A 109 8.20 -10.41 14.45
C HIS A 109 7.63 -10.74 13.07
N LEU A 110 7.02 -9.75 12.38
CA LEU A 110 6.32 -10.00 11.12
C LEU A 110 7.21 -10.52 10.00
N ALA A 111 8.46 -10.09 9.94
CA ALA A 111 9.39 -10.56 8.91
C ALA A 111 9.64 -12.09 8.98
N ASN A 112 9.48 -12.69 10.17
CA ASN A 112 9.65 -14.13 10.40
C ASN A 112 8.35 -14.93 10.18
N ILE A 113 7.19 -14.25 10.17
CA ILE A 113 5.87 -14.89 10.03
C ILE A 113 5.38 -14.79 8.59
N ILE A 114 5.60 -13.64 7.97
CA ILE A 114 5.06 -13.30 6.65
C ILE A 114 6.08 -13.60 5.57
N SER A 115 5.67 -14.39 4.59
CA SER A 115 6.48 -14.79 3.45
C SER A 115 6.91 -13.60 2.57
N GLU A 116 8.00 -13.80 1.81
CA GLU A 116 8.66 -12.71 1.05
C GLU A 116 7.79 -12.13 -0.06
N GLU A 117 6.80 -12.86 -0.51
CA GLU A 117 5.86 -12.44 -1.55
C GLU A 117 4.90 -11.33 -1.09
N GLN A 118 4.69 -11.16 0.22
CA GLN A 118 3.94 -10.03 0.77
C GLN A 118 4.89 -8.89 1.16
N ALA A 119 4.81 -7.75 0.47
CA ALA A 119 5.69 -6.61 0.74
C ALA A 119 5.03 -5.49 1.58
N ALA A 120 3.72 -5.50 1.77
CA ALA A 120 3.04 -4.45 2.49
C ALA A 120 3.25 -4.54 4.01
N PHE A 121 3.52 -3.40 4.64
CA PHE A 121 3.60 -3.21 6.10
C PHE A 121 4.71 -3.99 6.82
N ILE A 122 5.66 -4.59 6.12
CA ILE A 122 6.80 -5.33 6.67
C ILE A 122 8.05 -4.45 6.66
N LEU A 123 8.78 -4.42 7.77
CA LEU A 123 10.03 -3.66 7.87
C LEU A 123 11.05 -4.16 6.84
N GLY A 124 11.70 -3.23 6.16
CA GLY A 124 12.71 -3.52 5.14
C GLY A 124 12.16 -3.84 3.74
N ARG A 125 10.87 -4.20 3.62
CA ARG A 125 10.22 -4.41 2.31
C ARG A 125 9.61 -3.11 1.79
N VAL A 126 9.68 -2.89 0.50
CA VAL A 126 9.16 -1.66 -0.13
C VAL A 126 8.29 -1.97 -1.34
N ILE A 127 7.30 -1.12 -1.56
CA ILE A 127 6.34 -1.25 -2.67
C ILE A 127 7.02 -1.35 -4.05
N THR A 128 8.18 -0.72 -4.23
CA THR A 128 8.95 -0.75 -5.49
C THR A 128 9.43 -2.14 -5.85
N ASP A 129 9.66 -3.02 -4.88
CA ASP A 129 10.15 -4.38 -5.12
C ASP A 129 9.09 -5.19 -5.89
N ASN A 130 7.83 -5.14 -5.44
CA ASN A 130 6.73 -5.79 -6.14
C ASN A 130 6.53 -5.23 -7.55
N VAL A 131 6.65 -3.91 -7.73
CA VAL A 131 6.51 -3.27 -9.05
C VAL A 131 7.60 -3.75 -10.00
N ILE A 132 8.86 -3.78 -9.55
CA ILE A 132 10.00 -4.20 -10.38
C ILE A 132 9.87 -5.68 -10.76
N ILE A 133 9.57 -6.56 -9.79
CA ILE A 133 9.36 -8.00 -10.05
C ILE A 133 8.19 -8.21 -11.03
N ALA A 134 7.05 -7.58 -10.78
CA ALA A 134 5.89 -7.69 -11.66
C ALA A 134 6.17 -7.20 -13.08
N HIS A 135 6.94 -6.12 -13.22
CA HIS A 135 7.37 -5.59 -14.52
C HIS A 135 8.27 -6.59 -15.27
N GLU A 136 9.28 -7.16 -14.59
CA GLU A 136 10.17 -8.17 -15.18
C GLU A 136 9.41 -9.44 -15.60
N ILE A 137 8.48 -9.92 -14.78
CA ILE A 137 7.64 -11.06 -15.12
C ILE A 137 6.77 -10.75 -16.35
N THR A 138 6.13 -9.58 -16.36
CA THR A 138 5.28 -9.19 -17.49
C THR A 138 6.06 -8.99 -18.77
N HIS A 139 7.28 -8.46 -18.68
CA HIS A 139 8.22 -8.42 -19.81
C HIS A 139 8.60 -9.81 -20.29
N ALA A 140 8.91 -10.72 -19.36
CA ALA A 140 9.23 -12.12 -19.71
C ALA A 140 8.07 -12.84 -20.41
N LEU A 141 6.82 -12.63 -20.00
CA LEU A 141 5.62 -13.15 -20.66
C LEU A 141 5.49 -12.70 -22.12
N LYS A 142 6.00 -11.52 -22.45
CA LYS A 142 5.97 -10.99 -23.82
C LYS A 142 7.12 -11.47 -24.70
N VAL A 143 8.33 -11.49 -24.14
CA VAL A 143 9.57 -11.59 -24.93
C VAL A 143 10.23 -12.95 -24.82
N LYS A 144 10.31 -13.53 -23.61
CA LYS A 144 11.01 -14.81 -23.39
C LYS A 144 10.17 -15.98 -23.90
N LYS A 145 10.68 -16.73 -24.90
CA LYS A 145 9.99 -17.85 -25.55
C LYS A 145 9.39 -18.84 -24.55
N ARG A 146 10.15 -19.23 -23.52
CA ARG A 146 9.72 -20.16 -22.47
C ARG A 146 8.51 -19.63 -21.68
N CYS A 147 8.53 -18.35 -21.30
CA CYS A 147 7.46 -17.74 -20.52
C CYS A 147 6.24 -17.43 -21.39
N SER A 148 6.47 -16.92 -22.62
CA SER A 148 5.40 -16.50 -23.52
C SER A 148 4.52 -17.64 -24.05
N ASN A 149 5.05 -18.88 -24.10
CA ASN A 149 4.31 -20.03 -24.60
C ASN A 149 3.43 -20.70 -23.53
N SER A 150 3.80 -20.59 -22.26
CA SER A 150 3.30 -21.52 -21.24
C SER A 150 2.82 -20.86 -19.95
N PHE A 151 2.97 -19.54 -19.79
CA PHE A 151 2.64 -18.89 -18.53
C PHE A 151 1.61 -17.77 -18.71
N MET A 152 0.96 -17.47 -17.60
CA MET A 152 0.01 -16.36 -17.48
C MET A 152 0.12 -15.70 -16.10
N ALA A 153 -0.49 -14.53 -15.97
CA ALA A 153 -0.69 -13.86 -14.71
C ALA A 153 -2.17 -13.53 -14.50
N ILE A 154 -2.62 -13.55 -13.24
CA ILE A 154 -3.92 -13.03 -12.81
C ILE A 154 -3.65 -11.86 -11.88
N LYS A 155 -4.25 -10.72 -12.18
CA LYS A 155 -4.39 -9.62 -11.24
C LYS A 155 -5.77 -9.68 -10.62
N THR A 156 -5.85 -9.86 -9.31
CA THR A 156 -7.11 -9.88 -8.58
C THR A 156 -7.35 -8.58 -7.84
N ASP A 157 -8.61 -8.16 -7.80
CA ASP A 157 -9.13 -7.09 -6.96
C ASP A 157 -10.05 -7.73 -5.91
N ILE A 158 -9.87 -7.40 -4.63
CA ILE A 158 -10.69 -7.94 -3.55
C ILE A 158 -11.80 -6.93 -3.20
N THR A 159 -13.03 -7.39 -3.22
CA THR A 159 -14.20 -6.56 -2.92
C THR A 159 -14.26 -6.24 -1.44
N LYS A 160 -14.19 -4.94 -1.06
CA LYS A 160 -14.31 -4.48 0.34
C LYS A 160 -13.44 -5.32 1.29
N ALA A 161 -12.14 -5.44 0.98
CA ALA A 161 -11.20 -6.36 1.60
C ALA A 161 -11.19 -6.29 3.14
N TYR A 162 -11.25 -5.07 3.70
CA TYR A 162 -11.28 -4.85 5.15
C TYR A 162 -12.65 -5.16 5.77
N ASP A 163 -13.74 -4.82 5.09
CA ASP A 163 -15.10 -4.91 5.64
C ASP A 163 -15.64 -6.35 5.69
N ARG A 164 -15.04 -7.27 4.92
CA ARG A 164 -15.55 -8.64 4.74
C ARG A 164 -14.81 -9.70 5.55
N LEU A 165 -13.68 -9.33 6.19
CA LEU A 165 -12.83 -10.29 6.88
C LEU A 165 -13.57 -10.94 8.06
N GLU A 166 -13.70 -12.27 8.04
CA GLU A 166 -14.33 -13.03 9.12
C GLU A 166 -13.43 -13.10 10.35
N TRP A 167 -14.00 -12.82 11.53
CA TRP A 167 -13.25 -12.76 12.78
C TRP A 167 -12.74 -14.12 13.24
N ASP A 168 -13.53 -15.17 13.03
CA ASP A 168 -13.14 -16.53 13.39
C ASP A 168 -11.98 -17.02 12.53
N PHE A 169 -11.94 -16.62 11.26
CA PHE A 169 -10.80 -16.88 10.38
C PHE A 169 -9.54 -16.18 10.89
N LEU A 170 -9.61 -14.90 11.27
CA LEU A 170 -8.49 -14.16 11.84
C LEU A 170 -7.99 -14.85 13.13
N GLN A 171 -8.90 -15.23 14.02
CA GLN A 171 -8.57 -15.91 15.25
C GLN A 171 -7.86 -17.25 14.97
N ALA A 172 -8.40 -18.06 14.08
CA ALA A 172 -7.82 -19.34 13.68
C ALA A 172 -6.44 -19.18 13.03
N ALA A 173 -6.25 -18.15 12.19
CA ALA A 173 -4.96 -17.82 11.60
C ALA A 173 -3.92 -17.53 12.66
N MET A 174 -4.23 -16.68 13.64
CA MET A 174 -3.30 -16.36 14.74
C MET A 174 -2.93 -17.61 15.57
N PHE A 175 -3.89 -18.49 15.87
CA PHE A 175 -3.61 -19.77 16.52
C PHE A 175 -2.65 -20.63 15.69
N LYS A 176 -2.85 -20.72 14.39
CA LYS A 176 -1.98 -21.50 13.48
C LYS A 176 -0.57 -20.93 13.36
N PHE A 177 -0.42 -19.61 13.47
CA PHE A 177 0.90 -18.96 13.54
C PHE A 177 1.58 -19.07 14.91
N GLY A 178 0.93 -19.69 15.90
CA GLY A 178 1.51 -19.93 17.22
C GLY A 178 1.53 -18.72 18.14
N PHE A 179 0.62 -17.76 17.95
CA PHE A 179 0.47 -16.65 18.90
C PHE A 179 -0.10 -17.13 20.25
N ASP A 180 0.37 -16.52 21.34
CA ASP A 180 -0.11 -16.77 22.69
C ASP A 180 -1.61 -16.44 22.82
N TYR A 181 -2.33 -17.21 23.64
CA TYR A 181 -3.77 -17.03 23.86
C TYR A 181 -4.12 -15.63 24.40
N ARG A 182 -3.29 -15.07 25.31
CA ARG A 182 -3.51 -13.70 25.84
C ARG A 182 -3.40 -12.67 24.74
N TRP A 183 -2.39 -12.81 23.86
CA TRP A 183 -2.25 -11.94 22.69
C TRP A 183 -3.46 -12.01 21.79
N ILE A 184 -3.92 -13.21 21.45
CA ILE A 184 -5.11 -13.42 20.62
C ILE A 184 -6.33 -12.81 21.28
N LYS A 185 -6.51 -12.99 22.58
CA LYS A 185 -7.61 -12.38 23.34
C LYS A 185 -7.60 -10.86 23.22
N TRP A 186 -6.47 -10.20 23.40
CA TRP A 186 -6.35 -8.75 23.23
C TRP A 186 -6.74 -8.31 21.81
N ILE A 187 -6.18 -8.95 20.78
CA ILE A 187 -6.52 -8.63 19.38
C ILE A 187 -8.01 -8.82 19.11
N MET A 188 -8.60 -9.92 19.56
CA MET A 188 -10.01 -10.19 19.33
C MET A 188 -10.94 -9.23 20.07
N THR A 189 -10.51 -8.68 21.22
CA THR A 189 -11.21 -7.58 21.88
C THR A 189 -11.25 -6.34 20.99
N PHE A 190 -10.12 -5.97 20.35
CA PHE A 190 -10.09 -4.85 19.38
C PHE A 190 -11.05 -5.03 18.21
N VAL A 191 -11.24 -6.26 17.78
CA VAL A 191 -11.99 -6.59 16.55
C VAL A 191 -13.47 -6.80 16.80
N ARG A 192 -13.84 -7.41 17.94
CA ARG A 192 -15.23 -7.83 18.24
C ARG A 192 -16.06 -6.82 19.03
N THR A 193 -15.43 -5.83 19.67
CA THR A 193 -16.15 -4.91 20.56
C THR A 193 -16.44 -3.51 19.99
N PRO A 194 -15.99 -3.13 18.77
CA PRO A 194 -16.29 -1.81 18.24
C PRO A 194 -17.77 -1.63 17.97
N THR A 195 -18.21 -0.38 18.16
CA THR A 195 -19.53 0.08 17.74
C THR A 195 -19.34 1.32 16.86
N PHE A 196 -20.22 1.56 15.91
CA PHE A 196 -20.08 2.62 14.93
C PHE A 196 -21.29 3.55 14.91
N SER A 197 -21.02 4.84 14.69
CA SER A 197 -21.99 5.83 14.19
C SER A 197 -21.46 6.43 12.89
N VAL A 198 -22.33 6.78 11.97
CA VAL A 198 -21.95 7.40 10.68
C VAL A 198 -22.05 8.90 10.79
N ASN A 199 -20.98 9.61 10.46
CA ASN A 199 -21.00 11.07 10.40
C ASN A 199 -21.69 11.54 9.13
N ILE A 200 -22.85 12.20 9.30
CA ILE A 200 -23.63 12.82 8.24
C ILE A 200 -23.82 14.28 8.60
N ASN A 201 -23.42 15.20 7.71
CA ASN A 201 -23.52 16.65 7.92
C ASN A 201 -22.94 17.14 9.25
N GLY A 202 -21.85 16.52 9.71
CA GLY A 202 -21.14 16.92 10.92
C GLY A 202 -21.66 16.32 12.23
N ALA A 203 -22.74 15.52 12.20
CA ALA A 203 -23.31 14.84 13.36
C ALA A 203 -23.22 13.32 13.23
N PRO A 204 -22.99 12.57 14.33
CA PRO A 204 -23.03 11.12 14.36
C PRO A 204 -24.47 10.61 14.32
N HIS A 205 -24.76 9.66 13.46
CA HIS A 205 -26.08 9.04 13.31
C HIS A 205 -26.00 7.52 13.37
N GLY A 206 -27.02 6.92 13.96
CA GLY A 206 -27.19 5.48 14.07
C GLY A 206 -26.23 4.83 15.05
N PHE A 207 -26.53 3.58 15.37
CA PHE A 207 -25.66 2.72 16.18
C PHE A 207 -25.56 1.37 15.46
N ILE A 208 -24.33 1.07 15.01
CA ILE A 208 -24.05 -0.12 14.24
C ILE A 208 -23.08 -1.02 15.04
N GLN A 209 -23.45 -2.24 15.24
CA GLN A 209 -22.59 -3.28 15.80
C GLN A 209 -22.16 -4.19 14.65
N PRO A 210 -20.87 -4.22 14.28
CA PRO A 210 -20.40 -5.09 13.20
C PRO A 210 -20.36 -6.55 13.66
N GLU A 211 -20.48 -7.46 12.70
CA GLU A 211 -20.35 -8.91 12.93
C GLU A 211 -19.08 -9.47 12.26
N ARG A 212 -18.42 -8.67 11.41
CA ARG A 212 -17.18 -8.98 10.70
C ARG A 212 -16.46 -7.72 10.26
N GLY A 213 -15.29 -7.90 9.70
CA GLY A 213 -14.46 -6.81 9.16
C GLY A 213 -13.53 -6.19 10.19
N ILE A 214 -12.61 -5.38 9.68
CA ILE A 214 -11.63 -4.62 10.46
C ILE A 214 -11.66 -3.16 10.02
N ARG A 215 -11.33 -2.25 10.93
CA ARG A 215 -11.51 -0.80 10.71
C ARG A 215 -10.49 -0.20 9.75
N GLN A 216 -10.94 0.56 8.75
CA GLN A 216 -10.08 1.41 7.94
C GLN A 216 -9.72 2.67 8.73
N GLY A 217 -8.44 2.82 9.10
CA GLY A 217 -7.95 3.95 9.91
C GLY A 217 -7.42 3.56 11.29
N ASP A 218 -7.65 2.34 11.74
CA ASP A 218 -7.02 1.76 12.92
C ASP A 218 -5.56 1.37 12.60
N PRO A 219 -4.59 1.73 13.46
CA PRO A 219 -3.20 1.33 13.30
C PRO A 219 -2.96 -0.18 13.19
N LEU A 220 -3.77 -1.00 13.86
CA LEU A 220 -3.62 -2.45 13.93
C LEU A 220 -4.17 -3.17 12.69
N SER A 221 -5.24 -2.67 12.09
CA SER A 221 -5.97 -3.34 11.00
C SER A 221 -5.09 -3.76 9.80
N PRO A 222 -4.14 -2.97 9.29
CA PRO A 222 -3.27 -3.40 8.20
C PRO A 222 -2.48 -4.67 8.50
N TYR A 223 -2.04 -4.84 9.74
CA TYR A 223 -1.25 -5.99 10.18
C TYR A 223 -2.10 -7.24 10.34
N LEU A 224 -3.31 -7.10 10.84
CA LEU A 224 -4.28 -8.20 10.91
C LEU A 224 -4.66 -8.67 9.49
N PHE A 225 -4.81 -7.74 8.57
CA PHE A 225 -5.09 -8.04 7.17
C PHE A 225 -3.99 -8.90 6.53
N ILE A 226 -2.71 -8.50 6.68
CA ILE A 226 -1.59 -9.26 6.08
C ILE A 226 -1.38 -10.62 6.75
N LEU A 227 -1.68 -10.78 8.05
CA LEU A 227 -1.70 -12.08 8.70
C LEU A 227 -2.74 -13.02 8.07
N CYS A 228 -3.92 -12.50 7.75
CA CYS A 228 -4.93 -13.29 7.04
C CYS A 228 -4.53 -13.59 5.60
N ALA A 229 -3.94 -12.63 4.89
CA ALA A 229 -3.45 -12.81 3.52
C ALA A 229 -2.30 -13.83 3.44
N GLU A 230 -1.53 -14.01 4.53
CA GLU A 230 -0.46 -15.01 4.59
C GLU A 230 -0.99 -16.45 4.47
N ILE A 231 -2.21 -16.72 4.91
CA ILE A 231 -2.84 -18.03 4.69
C ILE A 231 -2.98 -18.32 3.20
N LEU A 232 -3.38 -17.32 2.38
CA LEU A 232 -3.43 -17.48 0.93
C LEU A 232 -2.04 -17.77 0.34
N SER A 233 -1.01 -17.06 0.83
CA SER A 233 0.38 -17.31 0.43
C SER A 233 0.81 -18.75 0.74
N HIS A 234 0.49 -19.25 1.93
CA HIS A 234 0.76 -20.65 2.31
C HIS A 234 0.00 -21.67 1.44
N MET A 235 -1.25 -21.40 1.09
CA MET A 235 -2.02 -22.27 0.17
C MET A 235 -1.37 -22.32 -1.21
N MET A 236 -0.90 -21.20 -1.73
CA MET A 236 -0.18 -21.11 -3.00
C MET A 236 1.14 -21.91 -2.96
N LYS A 237 1.95 -21.71 -1.92
CA LYS A 237 3.21 -22.45 -1.73
C LYS A 237 2.99 -23.95 -1.59
N LYS A 238 1.96 -24.36 -0.86
CA LYS A 238 1.57 -25.77 -0.72
C LYS A 238 1.21 -26.39 -2.10
N ALA A 239 0.40 -25.68 -2.89
CA ALA A 239 0.03 -26.16 -4.23
C ALA A 239 1.24 -26.23 -5.19
N GLU A 240 2.19 -25.32 -5.05
CA GLU A 240 3.45 -25.34 -5.79
C GLU A 240 4.31 -26.55 -5.38
N ALA A 241 4.47 -26.80 -4.08
CA ALA A 241 5.19 -27.97 -3.56
C ALA A 241 4.55 -29.30 -3.99
N GLN A 242 3.22 -29.35 -4.14
CA GLN A 242 2.48 -30.51 -4.64
C GLN A 242 2.51 -30.63 -6.18
N GLY A 243 3.14 -29.71 -6.91
CA GLY A 243 3.19 -29.72 -8.38
C GLY A 243 1.84 -29.47 -9.07
N LEU A 244 0.86 -28.90 -8.35
CA LEU A 244 -0.45 -28.50 -8.90
C LEU A 244 -0.33 -27.21 -9.70
N ILE A 245 0.51 -26.30 -9.24
CA ILE A 245 0.88 -25.05 -9.92
C ILE A 245 2.39 -24.99 -10.07
N LYS A 246 2.86 -24.17 -11.01
CA LYS A 246 4.28 -23.91 -11.21
C LYS A 246 4.48 -22.42 -11.40
N GLY A 247 5.21 -21.81 -10.47
CA GLY A 247 5.59 -20.41 -10.53
C GLY A 247 6.46 -20.09 -11.75
N ILE A 248 6.47 -18.83 -12.16
CA ILE A 248 7.27 -18.36 -13.28
C ILE A 248 8.73 -18.16 -12.85
N LYS A 249 9.68 -18.65 -13.64
CA LYS A 249 11.10 -18.35 -13.50
C LYS A 249 11.52 -17.40 -14.61
N ILE A 250 12.04 -16.25 -14.25
CA ILE A 250 12.53 -15.27 -15.24
C ILE A 250 13.81 -15.77 -15.91
N SER A 251 14.68 -16.44 -15.14
CA SER A 251 15.90 -17.08 -15.64
C SER A 251 16.03 -18.50 -15.08
N ASN A 252 17.08 -19.22 -15.48
CA ASN A 252 17.33 -20.57 -14.94
C ASN A 252 17.74 -20.56 -13.47
N LYS A 253 18.41 -19.50 -13.02
CA LYS A 253 18.92 -19.36 -11.65
C LYS A 253 17.92 -18.62 -10.73
N SER A 254 16.92 -17.90 -11.28
CA SER A 254 15.94 -17.20 -10.46
C SER A 254 15.01 -18.17 -9.73
N PRO A 255 14.56 -17.84 -8.52
CA PRO A 255 13.51 -18.59 -7.85
C PRO A 255 12.21 -18.57 -8.67
N PRO A 256 11.35 -19.57 -8.54
CA PRO A 256 10.00 -19.49 -9.08
C PRO A 256 9.18 -18.47 -8.29
N VAL A 257 8.41 -17.66 -8.99
CA VAL A 257 7.47 -16.71 -8.38
C VAL A 257 6.06 -17.14 -8.76
N SER A 258 5.27 -17.59 -7.79
CA SER A 258 3.88 -18.01 -8.00
C SER A 258 2.89 -16.90 -7.67
N HIS A 259 3.24 -15.96 -6.81
CA HIS A 259 2.38 -14.83 -6.45
C HIS A 259 3.19 -13.65 -5.91
N LEU A 260 2.58 -12.47 -5.91
CA LEU A 260 3.04 -11.26 -5.25
C LEU A 260 1.83 -10.60 -4.58
N LEU A 261 1.97 -10.22 -3.31
CA LEU A 261 0.94 -9.57 -2.52
C LEU A 261 1.43 -8.19 -2.05
N PHE A 262 0.55 -7.22 -2.11
CA PHE A 262 0.73 -5.92 -1.49
C PHE A 262 -0.59 -5.48 -0.86
N ALA A 263 -0.82 -5.86 0.38
CA ALA A 263 -2.12 -5.79 1.06
C ALA A 263 -3.21 -6.48 0.23
N ASP A 264 -4.20 -5.75 -0.27
CA ASP A 264 -5.31 -6.23 -1.08
C ASP A 264 -4.99 -6.41 -2.57
N ASP A 265 -3.92 -5.76 -3.07
CA ASP A 265 -3.45 -5.97 -4.44
C ASP A 265 -2.69 -7.29 -4.57
N SER A 266 -3.19 -8.20 -5.38
CA SER A 266 -2.63 -9.55 -5.56
C SER A 266 -2.37 -9.87 -7.01
N LEU A 267 -1.20 -10.46 -7.29
CA LEU A 267 -0.80 -11.01 -8.59
C LEU A 267 -0.46 -12.49 -8.43
N PHE A 268 -0.99 -13.34 -9.28
CA PHE A 268 -0.68 -14.78 -9.33
C PHE A 268 -0.07 -15.14 -10.67
N PHE A 269 1.00 -15.95 -10.66
CA PHE A 269 1.75 -16.34 -11.85
C PHE A 269 1.85 -17.86 -11.92
N PHE A 270 1.40 -18.46 -13.00
CA PHE A 270 1.41 -19.91 -13.15
C PHE A 270 1.32 -20.33 -14.62
N GLN A 271 1.42 -21.64 -14.86
CA GLN A 271 1.30 -22.18 -16.22
C GLN A 271 -0.11 -22.01 -16.77
N ALA A 272 -0.22 -21.54 -18.01
CA ALA A 272 -1.47 -21.38 -18.75
C ALA A 272 -2.02 -22.73 -19.22
N ASN A 273 -2.42 -23.59 -18.30
CA ASN A 273 -3.05 -24.89 -18.56
C ASN A 273 -4.25 -25.10 -17.60
N MET A 274 -5.13 -26.04 -17.94
CA MET A 274 -6.36 -26.26 -17.16
C MET A 274 -6.10 -26.82 -15.78
N LYS A 275 -5.06 -27.65 -15.58
CA LYS A 275 -4.68 -28.19 -14.26
C LYS A 275 -4.38 -27.06 -13.28
N SER A 276 -3.48 -26.16 -13.64
CA SER A 276 -3.10 -25.02 -12.81
C SER A 276 -4.25 -24.03 -12.65
N CYS A 277 -5.06 -23.82 -13.69
CA CYS A 277 -6.23 -22.95 -13.63
C CYS A 277 -7.26 -23.44 -12.61
N LEU A 278 -7.57 -24.73 -12.61
CA LEU A 278 -8.50 -25.35 -11.65
C LEU A 278 -7.94 -25.30 -10.22
N ALA A 279 -6.66 -25.58 -10.04
CA ALA A 279 -6.00 -25.49 -8.74
C ALA A 279 -6.07 -24.07 -8.16
N ILE A 280 -5.79 -23.04 -8.96
CA ILE A 280 -5.91 -21.63 -8.52
C ILE A 280 -7.36 -21.27 -8.19
N LYS A 281 -8.32 -21.69 -9.03
CA LYS A 281 -9.73 -21.46 -8.74
C LYS A 281 -10.15 -22.09 -7.41
N ASP A 282 -9.72 -23.31 -7.17
CA ASP A 282 -10.02 -24.02 -5.92
C ASP A 282 -9.41 -23.32 -4.69
N ILE A 283 -8.13 -22.94 -4.78
CA ILE A 283 -7.44 -22.17 -3.72
C ILE A 283 -8.19 -20.86 -3.41
N LEU A 284 -8.53 -20.08 -4.43
CA LEU A 284 -9.26 -18.82 -4.24
C LEU A 284 -10.63 -19.06 -3.64
N THR A 285 -11.37 -20.07 -4.11
CA THR A 285 -12.69 -20.42 -3.58
C THR A 285 -12.63 -20.88 -2.12
N GLN A 286 -11.65 -21.70 -1.76
CA GLN A 286 -11.44 -22.13 -0.37
C GLN A 286 -11.09 -20.93 0.53
N TYR A 287 -10.19 -20.07 0.06
CA TYR A 287 -9.81 -18.86 0.79
C TYR A 287 -10.99 -17.90 0.97
N GLU A 288 -11.81 -17.68 -0.07
CA GLU A 288 -13.03 -16.86 -0.01
C GLU A 288 -14.01 -17.38 1.03
N ARG A 289 -14.27 -18.68 1.03
CA ARG A 289 -15.19 -19.33 1.98
C ARG A 289 -14.73 -19.23 3.42
N ALA A 290 -13.43 -19.36 3.65
CA ALA A 290 -12.86 -19.32 4.99
C ALA A 290 -12.73 -17.89 5.53
N SER A 291 -12.24 -16.96 4.70
CA SER A 291 -11.91 -15.59 5.11
C SER A 291 -13.07 -14.60 4.99
N GLY A 292 -14.15 -14.96 4.26
CA GLY A 292 -15.24 -14.04 3.90
C GLY A 292 -14.88 -13.04 2.80
N GLN A 293 -13.60 -12.98 2.39
CA GLN A 293 -13.15 -12.12 1.30
C GLN A 293 -13.74 -12.61 -0.03
N MET A 294 -13.80 -11.75 -1.04
CA MET A 294 -14.34 -12.10 -2.34
C MET A 294 -13.56 -11.44 -3.46
N VAL A 295 -13.12 -12.24 -4.42
CA VAL A 295 -12.46 -11.75 -5.62
C VAL A 295 -13.48 -11.05 -6.52
N ASN A 296 -13.18 -9.85 -6.95
CA ASN A 296 -13.99 -9.09 -7.89
C ASN A 296 -13.62 -9.48 -9.33
N THR A 297 -14.31 -10.45 -9.91
CA THR A 297 -14.02 -10.93 -11.26
C THR A 297 -14.18 -9.85 -12.33
N ARG A 298 -15.04 -8.83 -12.11
CA ARG A 298 -15.24 -7.71 -13.04
C ARG A 298 -14.07 -6.75 -13.07
N LYS A 299 -13.36 -6.56 -11.94
CA LYS A 299 -12.19 -5.69 -11.84
C LYS A 299 -10.88 -6.46 -11.98
N SER A 300 -10.90 -7.76 -11.80
CA SER A 300 -9.75 -8.64 -12.01
C SER A 300 -9.41 -8.76 -13.50
N ALA A 301 -8.15 -9.07 -13.83
CA ALA A 301 -7.68 -9.15 -15.20
C ALA A 301 -6.71 -10.32 -15.40
N LEU A 302 -6.69 -10.85 -16.62
CA LEU A 302 -5.80 -11.92 -17.05
C LEU A 302 -4.74 -11.38 -17.99
N HIS A 303 -3.49 -11.82 -17.80
CA HIS A 303 -2.37 -11.51 -18.68
C HIS A 303 -1.79 -12.84 -19.19
N PHE A 304 -1.99 -13.14 -20.45
CA PHE A 304 -1.43 -14.35 -21.05
C PHE A 304 -0.06 -14.09 -21.68
N GLY A 305 0.78 -15.11 -21.64
CA GLY A 305 1.96 -15.13 -22.46
C GLY A 305 1.59 -14.99 -23.95
N LYS A 306 2.36 -14.23 -24.71
CA LYS A 306 2.05 -13.82 -26.10
C LYS A 306 1.69 -14.98 -27.03
N ARG A 307 2.20 -16.18 -26.76
CA ARG A 307 2.06 -17.38 -27.62
C ARG A 307 1.14 -18.45 -27.04
N VAL A 308 0.41 -18.16 -25.95
CA VAL A 308 -0.62 -19.06 -25.43
C VAL A 308 -1.76 -19.16 -26.44
N HIS A 309 -2.19 -20.37 -26.76
CA HIS A 309 -3.20 -20.63 -27.79
C HIS A 309 -4.57 -20.07 -27.41
N GLU A 310 -5.32 -19.51 -28.36
CA GLU A 310 -6.59 -18.83 -28.10
C GLU A 310 -7.66 -19.73 -27.48
N THR A 311 -7.72 -21.00 -27.86
CA THR A 311 -8.62 -21.98 -27.23
C THR A 311 -8.35 -22.14 -25.73
N MET A 312 -7.07 -22.18 -25.34
CA MET A 312 -6.69 -22.26 -23.94
C MET A 312 -7.07 -20.98 -23.19
N LYS A 313 -6.82 -19.81 -23.78
CA LYS A 313 -7.24 -18.51 -23.17
C LYS A 313 -8.74 -18.46 -22.94
N THR A 314 -9.54 -18.91 -23.93
CA THR A 314 -11.01 -18.93 -23.83
C THR A 314 -11.48 -19.87 -22.72
N ASN A 315 -10.90 -21.07 -22.61
CA ASN A 315 -11.23 -22.03 -21.56
C ASN A 315 -10.90 -21.48 -20.17
N ILE A 316 -9.73 -20.85 -20.00
CA ILE A 316 -9.30 -20.24 -18.75
C ILE A 316 -10.23 -19.08 -18.36
N ARG A 317 -10.58 -18.18 -19.30
CA ARG A 317 -11.54 -17.08 -19.03
C ARG A 317 -12.87 -17.61 -18.54
N ARG A 318 -13.40 -18.65 -19.18
CA ARG A 318 -14.67 -19.29 -18.80
C ARG A 318 -14.56 -19.90 -17.40
N THR A 319 -13.47 -20.60 -17.10
CA THR A 319 -13.28 -21.27 -15.81
C THR A 319 -13.14 -20.29 -14.66
N LEU A 320 -12.36 -19.20 -14.83
CA LEU A 320 -12.13 -18.20 -13.80
C LEU A 320 -13.21 -17.12 -13.76
N GLN A 321 -14.07 -17.04 -14.74
CA GLN A 321 -15.09 -15.99 -14.91
C GLN A 321 -14.47 -14.57 -14.94
N ILE A 322 -13.23 -14.45 -15.42
CA ILE A 322 -12.55 -13.18 -15.59
C ILE A 322 -12.40 -12.93 -17.10
N HIS A 323 -13.05 -11.87 -17.59
CA HIS A 323 -13.12 -11.55 -19.00
C HIS A 323 -12.13 -10.48 -19.44
N ASN A 324 -11.66 -9.65 -18.50
CA ASN A 324 -10.71 -8.58 -18.82
C ASN A 324 -9.35 -9.19 -19.14
N GLU A 325 -8.84 -8.88 -20.35
CA GLU A 325 -7.49 -9.24 -20.77
C GLU A 325 -6.61 -7.99 -20.83
N GLY A 326 -5.38 -8.09 -20.35
CA GLY A 326 -4.44 -6.99 -20.40
C GLY A 326 -4.88 -5.81 -19.53
N GLY A 327 -5.29 -6.08 -18.30
CA GLY A 327 -5.89 -5.16 -17.33
C GLY A 327 -5.40 -3.72 -17.39
N CYS A 328 -6.04 -2.80 -16.70
CA CYS A 328 -5.81 -1.35 -16.74
C CYS A 328 -4.35 -0.88 -16.63
N ASN A 329 -3.45 -1.53 -17.30
CA ASN A 329 -2.04 -1.22 -17.51
C ASN A 329 -1.28 -0.66 -16.30
N LYS A 330 -1.82 -0.80 -15.08
CA LYS A 330 -1.20 -0.29 -13.85
C LYS A 330 -1.25 -1.34 -12.75
N TYR A 331 -0.11 -1.58 -12.12
CA TYR A 331 0.03 -2.31 -10.86
C TYR A 331 0.61 -1.38 -9.82
N LEU A 332 -0.02 -1.32 -8.65
CA LEU A 332 0.35 -0.38 -7.58
C LEU A 332 0.51 1.07 -8.08
N GLY A 333 -0.37 1.50 -8.99
CA GLY A 333 -0.36 2.86 -9.54
C GLY A 333 0.63 3.12 -10.67
N LEU A 334 1.51 2.18 -11.01
CA LEU A 334 2.51 2.29 -12.08
C LEU A 334 2.20 1.39 -13.27
N PRO A 335 2.67 1.73 -14.50
CA PRO A 335 2.48 0.91 -15.68
C PRO A 335 3.07 -0.50 -15.50
N GLU A 336 2.31 -1.54 -15.79
CA GLU A 336 2.78 -2.93 -15.76
C GLU A 336 3.62 -3.27 -16.99
N GLN A 337 3.42 -2.58 -18.10
CA GLN A 337 4.02 -2.90 -19.38
C GLN A 337 4.44 -1.64 -20.13
N PHE A 338 5.60 -1.71 -20.76
CA PHE A 338 6.03 -0.71 -21.72
C PHE A 338 5.59 -1.05 -23.14
N GLY A 339 4.82 -0.13 -23.77
CA GLY A 339 4.56 -0.12 -25.19
C GLY A 339 5.73 0.47 -25.98
N ARG A 340 5.58 0.53 -27.33
CA ARG A 340 6.59 1.19 -28.20
C ARG A 340 6.80 2.67 -27.87
N LYS A 341 5.75 3.38 -27.44
CA LYS A 341 5.77 4.79 -27.12
C LYS A 341 5.88 5.01 -25.60
N LYS A 342 7.10 4.94 -25.08
CA LYS A 342 7.38 5.11 -23.64
C LYS A 342 6.93 6.48 -23.10
N ILE A 343 6.96 7.54 -23.91
CA ILE A 343 6.59 8.91 -23.50
C ILE A 343 5.11 8.95 -23.08
N GLU A 344 4.20 8.31 -23.82
CA GLU A 344 2.77 8.30 -23.52
C GLU A 344 2.44 7.69 -22.15
N LEU A 345 3.22 6.70 -21.70
CA LEU A 345 3.03 6.04 -20.42
C LEU A 345 3.25 6.97 -19.22
N PHE A 346 4.13 7.96 -19.37
CA PHE A 346 4.49 8.89 -18.30
C PHE A 346 3.81 10.26 -18.40
N GLN A 347 3.01 10.50 -19.45
CA GLN A 347 2.26 11.75 -19.64
C GLN A 347 1.32 12.07 -18.45
N HIS A 348 0.83 11.04 -17.77
CA HIS A 348 0.00 11.26 -16.58
C HIS A 348 0.74 12.00 -15.45
N ILE A 349 2.07 11.83 -15.33
CA ILE A 349 2.89 12.53 -14.34
C ILE A 349 3.00 14.00 -14.73
N VAL A 350 3.35 14.26 -15.99
CA VAL A 350 3.43 15.61 -16.57
C VAL A 350 2.10 16.35 -16.37
N LYS A 351 0.99 15.68 -16.67
CA LYS A 351 -0.36 16.24 -16.48
C LYS A 351 -0.62 16.59 -15.00
N LYS A 352 -0.28 15.71 -14.07
CA LYS A 352 -0.43 15.97 -12.63
C LYS A 352 0.39 17.16 -12.16
N VAL A 353 1.68 17.27 -12.57
CA VAL A 353 2.53 18.42 -12.24
C VAL A 353 1.91 19.71 -12.80
N ARG A 354 1.47 19.70 -14.06
CA ARG A 354 0.84 20.84 -14.72
C ARG A 354 -0.47 21.29 -14.02
N GLU A 355 -1.32 20.35 -13.64
CA GLU A 355 -2.57 20.64 -12.92
C GLU A 355 -2.30 21.26 -11.54
N LYS A 356 -1.32 20.74 -10.81
CA LYS A 356 -0.95 21.28 -9.51
C LYS A 356 -0.38 22.70 -9.61
N THR A 357 0.57 22.92 -10.51
CA THR A 357 1.16 24.25 -10.71
C THR A 357 0.13 25.27 -11.19
N LYS A 358 -0.81 24.89 -12.05
CA LYS A 358 -1.94 25.77 -12.43
C LYS A 358 -2.81 26.13 -11.23
N GLY A 359 -3.12 25.19 -10.35
CA GLY A 359 -3.95 25.43 -9.18
C GLY A 359 -3.30 26.35 -8.13
N TRP A 360 -1.99 26.54 -8.17
CA TRP A 360 -1.28 27.46 -7.27
C TRP A 360 -1.17 28.89 -7.80
N ARG A 361 -1.26 29.13 -9.11
CA ARG A 361 -1.13 30.47 -9.71
C ARG A 361 -2.12 31.50 -9.16
N ASN A 362 -3.28 31.06 -8.75
CA ASN A 362 -4.34 31.95 -8.22
C ASN A 362 -4.25 32.16 -6.68
N LYS A 363 -3.16 31.73 -6.04
CA LYS A 363 -2.96 31.89 -4.60
C LYS A 363 -1.90 32.94 -4.36
N PHE A 364 -2.16 33.88 -3.45
CA PHE A 364 -1.19 34.86 -2.96
C PHE A 364 -0.13 34.16 -2.10
N ILE A 365 0.88 33.59 -2.77
CA ILE A 365 1.97 32.84 -2.12
C ILE A 365 3.25 33.64 -2.36
N SER A 366 4.04 33.86 -1.30
CA SER A 366 5.34 34.52 -1.43
C SER A 366 6.31 33.71 -2.28
N GLN A 367 7.37 34.34 -2.81
CA GLN A 367 8.37 33.68 -3.62
C GLN A 367 9.06 32.52 -2.86
N GLY A 368 9.36 32.71 -1.55
CA GLY A 368 9.85 31.65 -0.70
C GLY A 368 8.86 30.50 -0.53
N GLY A 369 7.56 30.79 -0.39
CA GLY A 369 6.50 29.78 -0.36
C GLY A 369 6.40 28.99 -1.67
N ASN A 370 6.59 29.62 -2.82
CA ASN A 370 6.64 28.98 -4.11
C ASN A 370 7.85 28.05 -4.26
N GLU A 371 9.03 28.47 -3.75
CA GLU A 371 10.22 27.59 -3.68
C GLU A 371 9.89 26.29 -2.90
N VAL A 372 9.27 26.43 -1.73
CA VAL A 372 8.87 25.29 -0.89
C VAL A 372 7.87 24.39 -1.61
N LEU A 373 6.82 24.95 -2.23
CA LEU A 373 5.82 24.16 -2.97
C LEU A 373 6.45 23.39 -4.15
N LEU A 374 7.32 24.03 -4.92
CA LEU A 374 7.99 23.35 -6.03
C LEU A 374 8.89 22.23 -5.53
N LYS A 375 9.69 22.46 -4.48
CA LYS A 375 10.61 21.46 -3.94
C LYS A 375 9.89 20.33 -3.22
N ALA A 376 8.91 20.63 -2.37
CA ALA A 376 8.23 19.64 -1.54
C ALA A 376 7.15 18.87 -2.28
N ILE A 377 6.49 19.49 -3.29
CA ILE A 377 5.35 18.87 -3.96
C ILE A 377 5.67 18.56 -5.42
N ALA A 378 5.98 19.57 -6.25
CA ALA A 378 6.14 19.35 -7.69
C ALA A 378 7.27 18.36 -8.03
N LEU A 379 8.45 18.54 -7.42
CA LEU A 379 9.61 17.64 -7.58
C LEU A 379 9.44 16.29 -6.87
N ALA A 380 8.52 16.16 -5.91
CA ALA A 380 8.22 14.88 -5.26
C ALA A 380 7.26 14.00 -6.09
N MET A 381 6.42 14.59 -6.94
CA MET A 381 5.40 13.85 -7.70
C MET A 381 5.96 12.74 -8.60
N PRO A 382 7.07 12.91 -9.34
CA PRO A 382 7.65 11.86 -10.17
C PRO A 382 8.47 10.83 -9.39
N VAL A 383 8.83 11.06 -8.12
CA VAL A 383 9.81 10.27 -7.34
C VAL A 383 9.44 8.79 -7.28
N TYR A 384 8.17 8.47 -7.04
CA TYR A 384 7.72 7.08 -6.97
C TYR A 384 7.98 6.33 -8.29
N THR A 385 7.65 6.96 -9.42
CA THR A 385 7.91 6.37 -10.75
C THR A 385 9.41 6.29 -11.04
N MET A 386 10.18 7.32 -10.67
CA MET A 386 11.63 7.37 -10.85
C MET A 386 12.39 6.33 -10.03
N ASN A 387 11.83 5.87 -8.91
CA ASN A 387 12.40 4.75 -8.14
C ASN A 387 12.30 3.40 -8.86
N CYS A 388 11.34 3.26 -9.79
CA CYS A 388 11.11 2.00 -10.51
C CYS A 388 11.60 2.05 -11.96
N TYR A 389 11.58 3.24 -12.59
CA TYR A 389 11.78 3.37 -14.04
C TYR A 389 12.66 4.55 -14.39
N LYS A 390 13.47 4.36 -15.44
CA LYS A 390 14.17 5.48 -16.10
C LYS A 390 13.18 6.22 -16.98
N LEU A 391 12.88 7.47 -16.62
CA LEU A 391 12.02 8.34 -17.40
C LEU A 391 12.69 8.74 -18.72
N PRO A 392 11.94 8.87 -19.82
CA PRO A 392 12.45 9.46 -21.06
C PRO A 392 12.95 10.89 -20.82
N LYS A 393 14.07 11.26 -21.47
CA LYS A 393 14.66 12.59 -21.35
C LYS A 393 13.64 13.71 -21.61
N ASN A 394 12.86 13.57 -22.68
CA ASN A 394 11.79 14.54 -23.02
C ASN A 394 10.75 14.71 -21.89
N THR A 395 10.43 13.64 -21.16
CA THR A 395 9.50 13.72 -20.02
C THR A 395 10.11 14.50 -18.87
N CYS A 396 11.40 14.29 -18.57
CA CYS A 396 12.13 15.04 -17.55
C CYS A 396 12.19 16.53 -17.91
N GLU A 397 12.58 16.86 -19.15
CA GLU A 397 12.66 18.23 -19.66
C GLU A 397 11.28 18.92 -19.65
N GLU A 398 10.21 18.22 -19.99
CA GLU A 398 8.85 18.77 -19.94
C GLU A 398 8.42 19.10 -18.50
N ILE A 399 8.73 18.25 -17.53
CA ILE A 399 8.47 18.53 -16.11
C ILE A 399 9.26 19.75 -15.65
N GLU A 400 10.56 19.82 -15.97
CA GLU A 400 11.41 20.96 -15.62
C GLU A 400 10.90 22.26 -16.25
N ARG A 401 10.45 22.20 -17.51
CA ARG A 401 9.86 23.35 -18.19
C ARG A 401 8.59 23.86 -17.50
N ILE A 402 7.71 22.96 -17.05
CA ILE A 402 6.50 23.33 -16.30
C ILE A 402 6.87 24.01 -14.98
N ILE A 403 7.88 23.48 -14.26
CA ILE A 403 8.36 24.03 -12.99
C ILE A 403 8.98 25.42 -13.23
N ALA A 404 9.82 25.56 -14.24
CA ALA A 404 10.44 26.85 -14.62
C ALA A 404 9.37 27.89 -15.02
N GLN A 405 8.39 27.52 -15.84
CA GLN A 405 7.29 28.40 -16.21
C GLN A 405 6.47 28.85 -15.00
N TYR A 406 6.24 27.98 -14.02
CA TYR A 406 5.57 28.34 -12.79
C TYR A 406 6.42 29.31 -11.96
N TRP A 407 7.71 29.03 -11.76
CA TRP A 407 8.62 29.87 -10.99
C TRP A 407 8.69 31.32 -11.52
N TRP A 408 8.75 31.48 -12.85
CA TRP A 408 8.84 32.80 -13.49
C TRP A 408 7.49 33.47 -13.74
N SER A 409 6.36 32.81 -13.50
CA SER A 409 5.02 33.36 -13.76
C SER A 409 4.54 34.42 -12.77
N PHE A 410 5.32 34.74 -11.73
CA PHE A 410 4.98 35.70 -10.67
C PHE A 410 5.51 37.11 -10.89
N THR A 411 5.94 37.45 -12.08
CA THR A 411 6.28 38.83 -12.43
C THR A 411 4.99 39.63 -12.70
N GLN A 412 4.92 40.83 -12.15
CA GLN A 412 3.74 41.74 -12.22
C GLN A 412 3.31 42.14 -13.65
N TYR A 413 4.06 41.76 -14.68
CA TYR A 413 3.89 42.19 -16.06
C TYR A 413 3.65 41.04 -17.04
N GLY A 414 2.67 40.19 -16.82
CA GLY A 414 2.01 39.32 -17.82
C GLY A 414 2.83 38.41 -18.75
N SER A 415 4.09 38.69 -19.05
CA SER A 415 5.01 37.81 -19.78
C SER A 415 6.13 37.32 -18.86
N SER A 416 6.24 36.01 -18.71
CA SER A 416 7.26 35.39 -17.84
C SER A 416 8.66 35.51 -18.46
N MET A 417 9.40 36.59 -18.14
CA MET A 417 10.82 36.67 -18.49
C MET A 417 11.62 35.78 -17.56
N HIS A 418 12.39 34.89 -18.14
CA HIS A 418 13.30 34.01 -17.41
C HIS A 418 14.61 34.75 -17.17
N TRP A 419 14.78 35.38 -16.02
CA TRP A 419 15.96 36.18 -15.68
C TRP A 419 17.28 35.38 -15.57
N VAL A 420 17.16 34.10 -15.24
CA VAL A 420 18.29 33.18 -15.06
C VAL A 420 17.97 31.85 -15.74
N ALA A 421 18.93 31.25 -16.42
CA ALA A 421 18.77 29.93 -17.03
C ALA A 421 18.41 28.89 -15.96
N TRP A 422 17.46 28.01 -16.28
CA TRP A 422 16.97 27.00 -15.33
C TRP A 422 18.09 26.09 -14.78
N ASP A 423 19.08 25.79 -15.60
CA ASP A 423 20.24 24.98 -15.18
C ASP A 423 21.04 25.65 -14.06
N ARG A 424 21.14 26.98 -14.05
CA ARG A 424 21.78 27.72 -12.98
C ARG A 424 21.00 27.67 -11.68
N MET A 425 19.66 27.58 -11.76
CA MET A 425 18.78 27.43 -10.59
C MET A 425 18.95 26.08 -9.89
N LYS A 426 19.52 25.09 -10.57
CA LYS A 426 19.80 23.75 -10.01
C LYS A 426 21.01 23.73 -9.08
N PHE A 427 21.94 24.69 -9.20
CA PHE A 427 23.08 24.79 -8.30
C PHE A 427 22.66 25.07 -6.86
N SER A 428 23.51 24.74 -5.90
CA SER A 428 23.26 25.02 -4.49
C SER A 428 23.17 26.53 -4.23
N LYS A 429 22.54 26.93 -3.10
CA LYS A 429 22.47 28.36 -2.71
C LYS A 429 23.84 28.99 -2.53
N LYS A 430 24.83 28.20 -2.12
CA LYS A 430 26.23 28.65 -1.98
C LYS A 430 26.90 28.97 -3.33
N GLU A 431 26.45 28.35 -4.40
CA GLU A 431 26.93 28.53 -5.78
C GLU A 431 26.07 29.49 -6.60
N GLY A 432 25.15 30.22 -5.94
CA GLY A 432 24.27 31.21 -6.60
C GLY A 432 23.04 30.61 -7.28
N GLY A 433 22.70 29.36 -7.01
CA GLY A 433 21.47 28.73 -7.42
C GLY A 433 20.40 28.73 -6.32
N LEU A 434 19.30 28.03 -6.54
CA LEU A 434 18.26 27.77 -5.53
C LEU A 434 18.22 26.30 -5.07
N GLY A 435 19.03 25.43 -5.64
CA GLY A 435 19.07 24.01 -5.31
C GLY A 435 17.84 23.24 -5.80
N PHE A 436 17.28 23.59 -6.95
CA PHE A 436 16.29 22.76 -7.62
C PHE A 436 16.96 21.49 -8.15
N ARG A 437 16.27 20.36 -8.05
CA ARG A 437 16.81 19.08 -8.50
C ARG A 437 16.80 18.98 -10.01
N ASP A 438 17.91 18.52 -10.59
CA ASP A 438 17.97 18.00 -11.95
C ASP A 438 17.23 16.65 -11.97
N ILE A 439 16.09 16.60 -12.64
CA ILE A 439 15.21 15.42 -12.63
C ILE A 439 15.91 14.21 -13.25
N THR A 440 16.69 14.41 -14.31
CA THR A 440 17.40 13.31 -14.99
C THR A 440 18.45 12.69 -14.09
N LYS A 441 19.33 13.50 -13.50
CA LYS A 441 20.38 13.03 -12.57
C LYS A 441 19.76 12.43 -11.31
N PHE A 442 18.68 13.01 -10.82
CA PHE A 442 17.97 12.49 -9.63
C PHE A 442 17.32 11.14 -9.91
N ASN A 443 16.76 10.94 -11.11
CA ASN A 443 16.23 9.62 -11.52
C ASN A 443 17.36 8.57 -11.56
N ASP A 444 18.53 8.91 -12.10
CA ASP A 444 19.69 8.01 -12.11
C ASP A 444 20.14 7.65 -10.69
N ALA A 445 20.18 8.62 -9.79
CA ALA A 445 20.53 8.39 -8.38
C ALA A 445 19.51 7.47 -7.67
N LEU A 446 18.21 7.62 -7.96
CA LEU A 446 17.16 6.77 -7.38
C LEU A 446 17.26 5.32 -7.90
N LEU A 447 17.55 5.13 -9.19
CA LEU A 447 17.78 3.79 -9.75
C LEU A 447 19.08 3.17 -9.23
N ALA A 448 20.15 3.96 -9.09
CA ALA A 448 21.39 3.51 -8.46
C ALA A 448 21.17 3.07 -7.01
N LYS A 449 20.29 3.75 -6.25
CA LYS A 449 19.88 3.33 -4.92
C LYS A 449 19.19 1.94 -4.92
N GLN A 450 18.37 1.63 -5.93
CA GLN A 450 17.77 0.29 -6.05
C GLN A 450 18.85 -0.76 -6.35
N ALA A 451 19.77 -0.48 -7.25
CA ALA A 451 20.91 -1.36 -7.52
C ALA A 451 21.75 -1.60 -6.25
N TRP A 452 22.01 -0.56 -5.46
CA TRP A 452 22.71 -0.65 -4.18
C TRP A 452 21.96 -1.54 -3.17
N ARG A 453 20.64 -1.42 -3.08
CA ARG A 453 19.80 -2.30 -2.22
C ARG A 453 19.92 -3.77 -2.61
N ILE A 454 19.90 -4.08 -3.92
CA ILE A 454 20.11 -5.45 -4.44
C ILE A 454 21.49 -5.98 -4.02
N PHE A 455 22.49 -5.12 -3.96
CA PHE A 455 23.82 -5.50 -3.53
C PHE A 455 23.90 -5.74 -2.03
N GLN A 456 23.31 -4.85 -1.20
CA GLN A 456 23.31 -4.97 0.26
C GLN A 456 22.44 -6.09 0.80
N SER A 457 21.31 -6.42 0.12
CA SER A 457 20.35 -7.44 0.56
C SER A 457 20.16 -8.48 -0.54
N PRO A 458 21.17 -9.33 -0.81
CA PRO A 458 21.15 -10.31 -1.89
C PRO A 458 20.08 -11.38 -1.74
N GLU A 459 19.63 -11.61 -0.51
CA GLU A 459 18.64 -12.63 -0.13
C GLU A 459 17.20 -12.19 -0.43
N CYS A 460 16.93 -10.89 -0.59
CA CYS A 460 15.56 -10.45 -0.80
C CYS A 460 15.01 -10.95 -2.14
N LEU A 461 13.70 -11.23 -2.21
CA LEU A 461 13.05 -11.79 -3.40
C LEU A 461 13.38 -11.00 -4.68
N MET A 462 13.38 -9.67 -4.61
CA MET A 462 13.73 -8.82 -5.76
C MET A 462 15.16 -9.08 -6.24
N ALA A 463 16.13 -9.15 -5.33
CA ALA A 463 17.52 -9.42 -5.68
C ALA A 463 17.69 -10.82 -6.28
N CYS A 464 17.06 -11.84 -5.69
CA CYS A 464 17.09 -13.22 -6.18
C CYS A 464 16.48 -13.33 -7.59
N VAL A 465 15.40 -12.61 -7.86
CA VAL A 465 14.72 -12.61 -9.17
C VAL A 465 15.54 -11.89 -10.24
N LEU A 466 16.19 -10.76 -9.90
CA LEU A 466 16.93 -9.94 -10.88
C LEU A 466 18.35 -10.44 -11.15
N ARG A 467 19.00 -11.10 -10.18
CA ARG A 467 20.34 -11.66 -10.35
C ARG A 467 20.35 -13.01 -11.11
N GLY A 468 19.25 -13.72 -11.06
CA GLY A 468 19.08 -14.99 -11.78
C GLY A 468 18.87 -14.80 -13.26
#